data_10a6d04f3f1ad217a84dfa73d6582314
#
_entry.id   10a6d04f3f1ad217a84dfa73d6582314
#
_cell.length_a   1.000
_cell.length_b   1.000
_cell.length_c   1.000
_cell.angle_alpha   90.00
_cell.angle_beta   90.00
_cell.angle_gamma   90.00
#
_symmetry.space_group_name_H-M   'P 1'
#
loop_
_entity.id
_entity.type
_entity.pdbx_description
1 polymer ?
#
loop_
_entity_poly.entity_id
_entity_poly.type
_entity_poly.pdbx_seq_one_letter_code
_entity_poly.pdbx_strand_id
1 'polypeptide(L)'
;MAREESVKKAAKPKARAKPDQGSVASAAVRADAAAANMQPSSSIPSPSMPTLPAMQLVPEKLQAIQQQYLENLGKVLVSKPEMIKMASQDRRFNNPTWLDSYYSGLAALYVSNSKTLQAMTDSVQTDPKTHARLKFMVQQWIDAASPTNYFATNPEA
;
A
#
# COMPACT_ATOMS: atom_id res chain seq x y z
N MET A 1 -43.63 -3.79 46.94
CA MET A 1 -42.71 -3.02 47.78
C MET A 1 -41.82 -2.20 46.86
N ALA A 2 -42.00 -0.92 46.98
CA ALA A 2 -41.36 0.14 46.25
C ALA A 2 -39.92 0.35 46.71
N ARG A 3 -39.11 0.90 45.83
CA ARG A 3 -38.07 1.92 46.06
C ARG A 3 -37.37 2.19 44.70
N GLU A 4 -37.63 3.30 44.17
CA GLU A 4 -37.08 4.65 44.26
C GLU A 4 -35.80 4.84 43.40
N GLU A 5 -36.06 5.54 42.36
CA GLU A 5 -35.41 6.70 41.75
C GLU A 5 -34.05 7.16 42.32
N SER A 6 -33.12 7.35 41.45
CA SER A 6 -32.16 8.45 41.61
C SER A 6 -31.75 9.02 40.23
N VAL A 7 -32.33 10.15 39.96
CA VAL A 7 -31.98 11.13 38.92
C VAL A 7 -30.61 11.74 39.21
N LYS A 8 -29.68 11.72 38.30
CA LYS A 8 -28.49 12.55 38.34
C LYS A 8 -28.25 13.31 37.03
N LYS A 9 -28.91 14.43 36.97
CA LYS A 9 -28.49 15.79 36.58
C LYS A 9 -27.35 15.93 35.59
N ALA A 10 -27.73 16.37 34.41
CA ALA A 10 -26.88 16.81 33.33
C ALA A 10 -26.00 18.01 33.72
N ALA A 11 -24.72 17.95 33.38
CA ALA A 11 -23.84 19.09 33.38
C ALA A 11 -23.54 19.50 31.92
N LYS A 12 -23.88 20.76 31.63
CA LYS A 12 -23.75 21.48 30.38
C LYS A 12 -22.31 21.97 30.20
N PRO A 13 -21.60 21.70 29.10
CA PRO A 13 -20.31 22.34 28.87
C PRO A 13 -20.49 23.75 28.29
N LYS A 14 -19.75 24.66 28.87
CA LYS A 14 -19.59 26.08 28.56
C LYS A 14 -19.10 26.30 27.12
N ALA A 15 -19.76 27.21 26.43
CA ALA A 15 -19.33 27.85 25.20
C ALA A 15 -17.99 28.58 25.41
N ARG A 16 -17.02 28.29 24.55
CA ARG A 16 -15.74 29.02 24.46
C ARG A 16 -15.86 30.05 23.35
N ALA A 17 -15.61 31.29 23.75
CA ALA A 17 -15.69 32.49 22.94
C ALA A 17 -14.75 32.47 21.72
N LYS A 18 -15.22 33.09 20.64
CA LYS A 18 -14.44 33.46 19.44
C LYS A 18 -13.43 34.56 19.81
N PRO A 19 -12.21 34.51 19.25
CA PRO A 19 -11.40 35.74 19.20
C PRO A 19 -11.76 36.58 17.98
N ASP A 20 -11.80 37.83 18.27
CA ASP A 20 -12.09 39.06 17.54
C ASP A 20 -11.27 39.21 16.25
N GLN A 21 -11.91 39.66 15.17
CA GLN A 21 -11.24 40.09 13.95
C GLN A 21 -10.83 41.55 14.10
N GLY A 22 -9.55 41.75 14.44
CA GLY A 22 -8.89 43.05 14.40
C GLY A 22 -8.52 43.44 12.97
N SER A 23 -9.26 44.38 12.44
CA SER A 23 -8.97 45.18 11.26
C SER A 23 -7.62 45.88 11.39
N VAL A 24 -6.74 45.67 10.42
CA VAL A 24 -5.62 46.59 10.14
C VAL A 24 -5.68 47.00 8.67
N ALA A 25 -6.31 48.15 8.48
CA ALA A 25 -6.23 48.86 7.23
C ALA A 25 -4.93 49.64 7.13
N SER A 26 -4.39 49.65 5.90
CA SER A 26 -3.63 50.75 5.29
C SER A 26 -2.31 51.22 5.90
N ALA A 27 -1.23 50.84 5.24
CA ALA A 27 -0.08 51.71 5.04
C ALA A 27 0.51 51.44 3.65
N ALA A 28 -0.08 52.12 2.65
CA ALA A 28 0.57 52.35 1.40
C ALA A 28 1.64 53.42 1.61
N VAL A 29 2.90 53.04 1.55
CA VAL A 29 4.02 53.99 1.40
C VAL A 29 4.73 53.65 0.12
N ARG A 30 4.68 54.62 -0.79
CA ARG A 30 5.45 54.73 -1.99
C ARG A 30 6.94 54.62 -1.69
N ALA A 31 7.63 53.77 -2.42
CA ALA A 31 9.07 53.90 -2.71
C ALA A 31 9.23 53.63 -4.18
N ASP A 32 9.30 54.76 -4.92
CA ASP A 32 9.59 54.83 -6.31
C ASP A 32 11.10 54.70 -6.54
N ALA A 33 11.46 54.07 -7.67
CA ALA A 33 12.69 54.23 -8.42
C ALA A 33 14.03 53.99 -7.71
N ALA A 34 14.55 52.80 -7.83
CA ALA A 34 15.93 52.48 -8.21
C ALA A 34 16.18 50.95 -8.26
N ALA A 35 15.73 50.32 -9.32
CA ALA A 35 16.20 48.96 -9.63
C ALA A 35 16.72 48.96 -11.07
N ALA A 36 17.88 49.62 -11.27
CA ALA A 36 18.70 49.40 -12.44
C ALA A 36 19.23 47.96 -12.39
N ASN A 37 18.84 47.19 -13.40
CA ASN A 37 19.62 46.22 -14.11
C ASN A 37 20.61 45.34 -13.28
N MET A 38 20.08 44.42 -12.49
CA MET A 38 20.83 43.25 -12.07
C MET A 38 20.19 42.02 -12.72
N GLN A 39 20.69 41.68 -13.91
CA GLN A 39 20.49 40.33 -14.45
C GLN A 39 21.29 39.37 -13.57
N PRO A 40 20.68 38.40 -12.90
CA PRO A 40 21.43 37.32 -12.31
C PRO A 40 21.83 36.34 -13.41
N SER A 41 23.02 36.54 -13.97
CA SER A 41 23.70 35.50 -14.75
C SER A 41 24.21 34.42 -13.78
N SER A 42 23.30 33.61 -13.25
CA SER A 42 23.66 32.37 -12.64
C SER A 42 22.83 31.28 -13.31
N SER A 43 23.29 30.84 -14.47
CA SER A 43 22.95 29.52 -14.99
C SER A 43 23.55 28.46 -14.07
N ILE A 44 22.93 28.24 -12.92
CA ILE A 44 23.13 27.01 -12.16
C ILE A 44 22.60 25.91 -13.08
N PRO A 45 23.43 24.96 -13.54
CA PRO A 45 22.93 23.83 -14.27
C PRO A 45 21.96 23.10 -13.35
N SER A 46 20.68 23.16 -13.67
CA SER A 46 19.67 22.35 -12.96
C SER A 46 20.13 20.89 -13.02
N PRO A 47 20.33 20.21 -11.91
CA PRO A 47 20.65 18.79 -11.95
C PRO A 47 19.55 18.11 -12.75
N SER A 48 19.92 17.54 -13.90
CA SER A 48 19.01 16.75 -14.71
C SER A 48 18.50 15.61 -13.82
N MET A 49 17.25 15.71 -13.39
CA MET A 49 16.60 14.62 -12.68
C MET A 49 16.70 13.38 -13.58
N PRO A 50 17.16 12.24 -13.04
CA PRO A 50 17.21 11.04 -13.83
C PRO A 50 15.78 10.76 -14.32
N THR A 51 15.58 10.74 -15.62
CA THR A 51 14.32 10.36 -16.23
C THR A 51 13.99 8.94 -15.80
N LEU A 52 12.92 8.77 -15.03
CA LEU A 52 12.45 7.45 -14.68
C LEU A 52 12.11 6.69 -15.97
N PRO A 53 12.53 5.42 -16.10
CA PRO A 53 12.21 4.64 -17.28
C PRO A 53 10.70 4.56 -17.44
N ALA A 54 10.21 4.71 -18.67
CA ALA A 54 8.80 4.58 -18.96
C ALA A 54 8.34 3.14 -18.66
N MET A 55 7.44 2.98 -17.70
CA MET A 55 6.81 1.71 -17.36
C MET A 55 5.34 1.80 -17.72
N GLN A 56 4.86 0.87 -18.54
CA GLN A 56 3.48 0.80 -18.95
C GLN A 56 2.90 -0.57 -18.61
N LEU A 57 1.72 -0.57 -18.01
CA LEU A 57 0.92 -1.78 -17.82
C LEU A 57 -0.04 -1.94 -19.01
N VAL A 58 -0.12 -3.15 -19.54
CA VAL A 58 -1.06 -3.49 -20.63
C VAL A 58 -2.44 -3.71 -20.01
N PRO A 59 -3.46 -2.89 -20.32
CA PRO A 59 -4.77 -2.95 -19.65
C PRO A 59 -5.44 -4.32 -19.75
N GLU A 60 -5.36 -4.97 -20.91
CA GLU A 60 -5.97 -6.28 -21.15
C GLU A 60 -5.34 -7.36 -20.28
N LYS A 61 -4.01 -7.31 -20.11
CA LYS A 61 -3.29 -8.24 -19.23
C LYS A 61 -3.65 -8.00 -17.76
N LEU A 62 -3.78 -6.74 -17.36
CA LEU A 62 -4.17 -6.39 -16.00
C LEU A 62 -5.58 -6.93 -15.68
N GLN A 63 -6.52 -6.78 -16.59
CA GLN A 63 -7.87 -7.31 -16.44
C GLN A 63 -7.88 -8.84 -16.30
N ALA A 64 -7.11 -9.55 -17.12
CA ALA A 64 -6.98 -11.00 -17.04
C ALA A 64 -6.36 -11.45 -15.69
N ILE A 65 -5.33 -10.73 -15.20
CA ILE A 65 -4.70 -10.99 -13.91
C ILE A 65 -5.69 -10.79 -12.77
N GLN A 66 -6.49 -9.72 -12.81
CA GLN A 66 -7.53 -9.47 -11.81
C GLN A 66 -8.60 -10.56 -11.78
N GLN A 67 -9.08 -10.99 -12.94
CA GLN A 67 -10.04 -12.10 -13.04
C GLN A 67 -9.47 -13.39 -12.45
N GLN A 68 -8.24 -13.74 -12.80
CA GLN A 68 -7.55 -14.91 -12.27
C GLN A 68 -7.36 -14.83 -10.76
N TYR A 69 -7.03 -13.65 -10.23
CA TYR A 69 -6.90 -13.44 -8.80
C TYR A 69 -8.22 -13.65 -8.06
N LEU A 70 -9.31 -13.06 -8.56
CA LEU A 70 -10.65 -13.21 -7.96
C LEU A 70 -11.13 -14.66 -8.01
N GLU A 71 -10.89 -15.38 -9.10
CA GLU A 71 -11.20 -16.80 -9.21
C GLU A 71 -10.42 -17.64 -8.19
N ASN A 72 -9.13 -17.40 -8.05
CA ASN A 72 -8.28 -18.08 -7.07
C ASN A 72 -8.72 -17.76 -5.64
N LEU A 73 -9.04 -16.50 -5.36
CA LEU A 73 -9.54 -16.06 -4.06
C LEU A 73 -10.88 -16.76 -3.72
N GLY A 74 -11.79 -16.83 -4.68
CA GLY A 74 -13.04 -17.56 -4.54
C GLY A 74 -12.83 -19.03 -4.17
N LYS A 75 -11.93 -19.73 -4.85
CA LYS A 75 -11.56 -21.11 -4.54
C LYS A 75 -11.02 -21.29 -3.12
N VAL A 76 -10.10 -20.39 -2.72
CA VAL A 76 -9.49 -20.41 -1.38
C VAL A 76 -10.52 -20.17 -0.28
N LEU A 77 -11.46 -19.24 -0.48
CA LEU A 77 -12.47 -18.92 0.54
C LEU A 77 -13.56 -19.97 0.73
N VAL A 78 -13.79 -20.81 -0.28
CA VAL A 78 -14.94 -21.75 -0.27
C VAL A 78 -14.52 -23.17 0.14
N SER A 79 -13.26 -23.58 -0.08
CA SER A 79 -12.90 -25.00 0.02
C SER A 79 -11.51 -25.21 0.64
N LYS A 80 -11.49 -25.90 1.80
CA LYS A 80 -10.22 -26.32 2.44
C LYS A 80 -9.33 -27.17 1.51
N PRO A 81 -9.82 -28.13 0.74
CA PRO A 81 -9.00 -28.88 -0.20
C PRO A 81 -8.32 -28.00 -1.24
N GLU A 82 -9.00 -26.97 -1.76
CA GLU A 82 -8.39 -26.04 -2.71
C GLU A 82 -7.34 -25.14 -2.04
N MET A 83 -7.53 -24.74 -0.77
CA MET A 83 -6.49 -24.04 0.00
C MET A 83 -5.21 -24.88 0.10
N ILE A 84 -5.34 -26.14 0.52
CA ILE A 84 -4.20 -27.05 0.64
C ILE A 84 -3.52 -27.27 -0.70
N LYS A 85 -4.28 -27.51 -1.77
CA LYS A 85 -3.78 -27.67 -3.12
C LYS A 85 -3.04 -26.43 -3.61
N MET A 86 -3.51 -25.23 -3.28
CA MET A 86 -2.85 -23.99 -3.64
C MET A 86 -1.58 -23.78 -2.81
N ALA A 87 -1.63 -23.99 -1.52
CA ALA A 87 -0.47 -23.91 -0.63
C ALA A 87 0.66 -24.86 -1.04
N SER A 88 0.33 -26.10 -1.37
CA SER A 88 1.32 -27.14 -1.76
C SER A 88 2.05 -26.85 -3.08
N GLN A 89 1.65 -25.82 -3.83
CA GLN A 89 2.41 -25.37 -5.00
C GLN A 89 3.73 -24.68 -4.64
N ASP A 90 3.87 -24.26 -3.38
CA ASP A 90 5.12 -23.76 -2.84
C ASP A 90 5.64 -24.76 -1.79
N ARG A 91 6.82 -25.32 -2.04
CA ARG A 91 7.45 -26.35 -1.19
C ARG A 91 7.67 -25.90 0.26
N ARG A 92 7.67 -24.59 0.52
CA ARG A 92 7.78 -24.03 1.89
C ARG A 92 6.61 -24.42 2.78
N PHE A 93 5.46 -24.78 2.20
CA PHE A 93 4.23 -25.14 2.90
C PHE A 93 3.88 -26.63 2.83
N ASN A 94 4.86 -27.48 2.51
CA ASN A 94 4.64 -28.93 2.37
C ASN A 94 4.64 -29.68 3.71
N ASN A 95 5.03 -29.05 4.82
CA ASN A 95 4.99 -29.69 6.13
C ASN A 95 3.52 -29.89 6.54
N PRO A 96 3.16 -31.05 7.17
CA PRO A 96 1.82 -31.33 7.64
C PRO A 96 1.21 -30.29 8.60
N THR A 97 2.02 -29.52 9.31
CA THR A 97 1.56 -28.43 10.17
C THR A 97 0.80 -27.34 9.42
N TRP A 98 1.08 -27.17 8.11
CA TRP A 98 0.36 -26.24 7.22
C TRP A 98 -1.00 -26.74 6.75
N LEU A 99 -1.41 -28.00 7.10
CA LEU A 99 -2.71 -28.56 6.73
C LEU A 99 -3.85 -28.09 7.62
N ASP A 100 -3.55 -27.43 8.74
CA ASP A 100 -4.56 -26.75 9.54
C ASP A 100 -5.29 -25.67 8.72
N SER A 101 -6.57 -25.48 8.97
CA SER A 101 -7.42 -24.58 8.17
C SER A 101 -6.93 -23.14 8.16
N TYR A 102 -6.41 -22.64 9.28
CA TYR A 102 -5.88 -21.29 9.38
C TYR A 102 -4.61 -21.13 8.57
N TYR A 103 -3.65 -22.01 8.80
CA TYR A 103 -2.34 -21.93 8.15
C TYR A 103 -2.38 -22.26 6.65
N SER A 104 -3.22 -23.24 6.26
CA SER A 104 -3.40 -23.54 4.82
C SER A 104 -4.07 -22.39 4.08
N GLY A 105 -5.02 -21.68 4.73
CA GLY A 105 -5.62 -20.47 4.18
C GLY A 105 -4.60 -19.34 4.01
N LEU A 106 -3.78 -19.11 5.03
CA LEU A 106 -2.73 -18.10 5.00
C LEU A 106 -1.69 -18.38 3.90
N ALA A 107 -1.22 -19.64 3.81
CA ALA A 107 -0.29 -20.07 2.78
C ALA A 107 -0.89 -19.96 1.36
N ALA A 108 -2.15 -20.35 1.18
CA ALA A 108 -2.86 -20.25 -0.09
C ALA A 108 -3.03 -18.80 -0.55
N LEU A 109 -3.39 -17.90 0.36
CA LEU A 109 -3.47 -16.45 0.06
C LEU A 109 -2.11 -15.88 -0.31
N TYR A 110 -1.05 -16.25 0.44
CA TYR A 110 0.31 -15.85 0.11
C TYR A 110 0.73 -16.31 -1.29
N VAL A 111 0.51 -17.58 -1.63
CA VAL A 111 0.84 -18.13 -2.96
C VAL A 111 0.03 -17.43 -4.06
N SER A 112 -1.26 -17.18 -3.85
CA SER A 112 -2.10 -16.46 -4.81
C SER A 112 -1.60 -15.03 -5.04
N ASN A 113 -1.32 -14.29 -3.96
CA ASN A 113 -0.79 -12.93 -4.03
C ASN A 113 0.58 -12.88 -4.72
N SER A 114 1.47 -13.82 -4.40
CA SER A 114 2.81 -13.92 -5.00
C SER A 114 2.73 -14.12 -6.50
N LYS A 115 1.88 -15.03 -6.97
CA LYS A 115 1.65 -15.28 -8.41
C LYS A 115 1.06 -14.07 -9.11
N THR A 116 0.12 -13.38 -8.47
CA THR A 116 -0.48 -12.16 -9.00
C THR A 116 0.58 -11.07 -9.18
N LEU A 117 1.43 -10.85 -8.17
CA LEU A 117 2.52 -9.87 -8.25
C LEU A 117 3.54 -10.21 -9.35
N GLN A 118 3.89 -11.48 -9.49
CA GLN A 118 4.77 -11.94 -10.57
C GLN A 118 4.13 -11.69 -11.94
N ALA A 119 2.85 -12.06 -12.13
CA ALA A 119 2.11 -11.84 -13.36
C ALA A 119 1.97 -10.34 -13.70
N MET A 120 1.71 -9.50 -12.71
CA MET A 120 1.70 -8.04 -12.88
C MET A 120 3.08 -7.53 -13.33
N THR A 121 4.15 -8.00 -12.70
CA THR A 121 5.52 -7.64 -13.06
C THR A 121 5.86 -8.06 -14.48
N ASP A 122 5.48 -9.28 -14.88
CA ASP A 122 5.68 -9.79 -16.24
C ASP A 122 4.86 -9.05 -17.29
N SER A 123 3.77 -8.39 -16.89
CA SER A 123 2.94 -7.58 -17.78
C SER A 123 3.47 -6.17 -18.04
N VAL A 124 4.46 -5.71 -17.24
CA VAL A 124 5.05 -4.37 -17.39
C VAL A 124 5.90 -4.30 -18.65
N GLN A 125 5.59 -3.33 -19.51
CA GLN A 125 6.39 -2.99 -20.68
C GLN A 125 7.39 -1.90 -20.31
N THR A 126 8.68 -2.24 -20.40
CA THR A 126 9.81 -1.35 -20.13
C THR A 126 11.06 -1.92 -20.79
N ASP A 127 12.19 -1.25 -20.66
CA ASP A 127 13.46 -1.78 -21.14
C ASP A 127 13.89 -3.06 -20.40
N PRO A 128 14.66 -3.96 -21.04
CA PRO A 128 15.00 -5.26 -20.46
C PRO A 128 15.74 -5.18 -19.12
N LYS A 129 16.58 -4.17 -18.93
CA LYS A 129 17.37 -3.99 -17.70
C LYS A 129 16.47 -3.55 -16.54
N THR A 130 15.57 -2.62 -16.79
CA THR A 130 14.56 -2.19 -15.80
C THR A 130 13.60 -3.32 -15.46
N HIS A 131 13.14 -4.08 -16.47
CA HIS A 131 12.28 -5.25 -16.25
C HIS A 131 12.95 -6.31 -15.36
N ALA A 132 14.22 -6.65 -15.63
CA ALA A 132 14.98 -7.61 -14.81
C ALA A 132 15.14 -7.12 -13.36
N ARG A 133 15.41 -5.82 -13.15
CA ARG A 133 15.49 -5.22 -11.82
C ARG A 133 14.15 -5.28 -11.10
N LEU A 134 13.06 -4.95 -11.78
CA LEU A 134 11.71 -5.00 -11.23
C LEU A 134 11.36 -6.42 -10.78
N LYS A 135 11.60 -7.42 -11.63
CA LYS A 135 11.40 -8.85 -11.28
C LYS A 135 12.20 -9.25 -10.06
N PHE A 136 13.47 -8.86 -9.99
CA PHE A 136 14.30 -9.16 -8.83
C PHE A 136 13.76 -8.51 -7.55
N MET A 137 13.40 -7.22 -7.59
CA MET A 137 12.86 -6.51 -6.44
C MET A 137 11.54 -7.12 -5.95
N VAL A 138 10.63 -7.44 -6.87
CA VAL A 138 9.35 -8.06 -6.55
C VAL A 138 9.57 -9.46 -5.94
N GLN A 139 10.50 -10.24 -6.48
CA GLN A 139 10.83 -11.55 -5.92
C GLN A 139 11.38 -11.42 -4.49
N GLN A 140 12.30 -10.49 -4.23
CA GLN A 140 12.81 -10.24 -2.88
C GLN A 140 11.70 -9.83 -1.91
N TRP A 141 10.77 -9.01 -2.37
CA TRP A 141 9.63 -8.60 -1.56
C TRP A 141 8.68 -9.77 -1.25
N ILE A 142 8.39 -10.60 -2.25
CA ILE A 142 7.60 -11.84 -2.08
C ILE A 142 8.28 -12.74 -1.04
N ASP A 143 9.57 -12.98 -1.17
CA ASP A 143 10.31 -13.86 -0.26
C ASP A 143 10.32 -13.30 1.18
N ALA A 144 10.52 -11.99 1.33
CA ALA A 144 10.48 -11.32 2.64
C ALA A 144 9.09 -11.37 3.30
N ALA A 145 8.02 -11.31 2.52
CA ALA A 145 6.64 -11.36 2.99
C ALA A 145 6.13 -12.78 3.30
N SER A 146 6.96 -13.81 3.14
CA SER A 146 6.53 -15.19 3.37
C SER A 146 6.07 -15.41 4.83
N PRO A 147 4.92 -16.06 5.05
CA PRO A 147 4.45 -16.43 6.38
C PRO A 147 5.45 -17.26 7.19
N THR A 148 6.34 -18.00 6.52
CA THR A 148 7.40 -18.80 7.16
C THR A 148 8.43 -17.96 7.89
N ASN A 149 8.53 -16.67 7.59
CA ASN A 149 9.52 -15.77 8.18
C ASN A 149 9.08 -15.18 9.54
N TYR A 150 7.84 -15.37 9.92
CA TYR A 150 7.26 -14.70 11.09
C TYR A 150 6.75 -15.72 12.10
N PHE A 151 7.20 -15.64 13.34
CA PHE A 151 6.79 -16.53 14.43
C PHE A 151 5.27 -16.69 14.56
N ALA A 152 4.51 -15.60 14.45
CA ALA A 152 3.05 -15.62 14.61
C ALA A 152 2.30 -16.31 13.46
N THR A 153 2.92 -16.49 12.31
CA THR A 153 2.30 -17.07 11.11
C THR A 153 2.94 -18.36 10.63
N ASN A 154 4.05 -18.77 11.28
CA ASN A 154 4.75 -20.00 10.98
C ASN A 154 4.37 -21.10 11.99
N PRO A 155 3.65 -22.17 11.60
CA PRO A 155 3.28 -23.25 12.50
C PRO A 155 4.45 -24.17 12.88
N GLU A 156 5.63 -23.95 12.28
CA GLU A 156 6.84 -24.72 12.54
C GLU A 156 7.80 -23.99 13.50
N ALA A 157 7.44 -22.77 13.96
CA ALA A 157 8.30 -21.94 14.80
C ALA A 157 8.14 -22.22 16.31
#